data_07d5020d00d0390e263a95650e8ab931
#
_entry.id   07d5020d00d0390e263a95650e8ab931
#
_cell.length_a   1.000
_cell.length_b   1.000
_cell.length_c   1.000
_cell.angle_alpha   90.00
_cell.angle_beta   90.00
_cell.angle_gamma   90.00
#
_symmetry.space_group_name_H-M   'P 1'
#
loop_
_entity.id
_entity.type
_entity.pdbx_description
1 polymer ?
#
loop_
_entity_poly.entity_id
_entity_poly.type
_entity_poly.pdbx_seq_one_letter_code
_entity_poly.pdbx_strand_id
1 'polypeptide(L)'
;MRLAISLILALILCGSRLYAATFPDRRPTTASSRAALQNRVALAPANAPRAVKRAIWAANQLRLKPYRYGGGHASFHDNGYDCSGTVSYALGGAGLISSPLNSSDFRRYGERGQGRWITVYARNGHTFAVIAGLRLDTTPGDSPRYRWAPRWQTSARGPAGFEARHPVGL
;
A
#
# COMPACT_ATOMS: atom_id res chain seq x y z
N MET A 1 -58.55 -7.41 49.81
CA MET A 1 -57.88 -6.16 49.45
C MET A 1 -56.44 -6.50 49.14
N ARG A 2 -56.08 -6.72 47.86
CA ARG A 2 -54.69 -7.07 47.42
C ARG A 2 -54.24 -5.97 46.49
N LEU A 3 -53.26 -5.18 46.95
CA LEU A 3 -52.59 -4.16 46.14
C LEU A 3 -51.58 -4.88 45.19
N ALA A 4 -51.76 -4.69 43.88
CA ALA A 4 -50.83 -5.06 42.88
C ALA A 4 -49.84 -3.90 42.64
N ILE A 5 -48.56 -4.11 42.93
CA ILE A 5 -47.46 -3.18 42.65
C ILE A 5 -46.94 -3.53 41.28
N SER A 6 -47.21 -2.71 40.27
CA SER A 6 -46.60 -2.83 38.94
C SER A 6 -45.22 -2.21 38.93
N LEU A 7 -44.22 -3.04 38.77
CA LEU A 7 -42.81 -2.63 38.58
C LEU A 7 -42.61 -2.30 37.10
N ILE A 8 -42.46 -1.02 36.77
CA ILE A 8 -42.05 -0.56 35.41
C ILE A 8 -40.55 -0.62 35.34
N LEU A 9 -40.02 -1.62 34.59
CA LEU A 9 -38.58 -1.75 34.32
C LEU A 9 -38.27 -0.86 33.12
N ALA A 10 -37.69 0.32 33.38
CA ALA A 10 -37.15 1.20 32.35
C ALA A 10 -35.82 0.66 31.84
N LEU A 11 -35.80 0.05 30.65
CA LEU A 11 -34.57 -0.30 29.93
C LEU A 11 -33.90 0.99 29.43
N ILE A 12 -32.87 1.42 30.12
CA ILE A 12 -31.96 2.47 29.63
C ILE A 12 -31.04 1.78 28.60
N LEU A 13 -31.37 1.90 27.31
CA LEU A 13 -30.48 1.58 26.20
C LEU A 13 -29.35 2.63 26.18
N CYS A 14 -28.28 2.38 26.92
CA CYS A 14 -27.04 3.14 26.84
C CYS A 14 -26.36 2.79 25.50
N GLY A 15 -26.74 3.53 24.45
CA GLY A 15 -26.09 3.42 23.15
C GLY A 15 -24.62 3.86 23.26
N SER A 16 -23.72 2.90 23.47
CA SER A 16 -22.28 3.11 23.39
C SER A 16 -21.91 3.50 21.96
N ARG A 17 -22.01 4.79 21.63
CA ARG A 17 -21.34 5.32 20.44
C ARG A 17 -19.84 5.13 20.66
N LEU A 18 -19.30 4.08 20.07
CA LEU A 18 -17.86 3.95 19.87
C LEU A 18 -17.40 5.15 19.04
N TYR A 19 -16.99 6.22 19.72
CA TYR A 19 -16.17 7.26 19.10
C TYR A 19 -14.86 6.57 18.73
N ALA A 20 -14.77 6.12 17.47
CA ALA A 20 -13.48 5.80 16.89
C ALA A 20 -12.66 7.09 16.95
N ALA A 21 -11.81 7.19 17.98
CA ALA A 21 -10.85 8.27 18.10
C ALA A 21 -9.99 8.21 16.85
N THR A 22 -10.26 9.12 15.90
CA THR A 22 -9.40 9.34 14.74
C THR A 22 -8.15 10.04 15.28
N PHE A 23 -7.21 9.25 15.80
CA PHE A 23 -5.88 9.78 16.06
C PHE A 23 -5.37 10.38 14.76
N PRO A 24 -4.95 11.66 14.75
CA PRO A 24 -4.39 12.25 13.54
C PRO A 24 -3.22 11.37 13.11
N ASP A 25 -3.29 10.88 11.88
CA ASP A 25 -2.28 10.01 11.31
C ASP A 25 -1.00 10.83 11.13
N ARG A 26 -0.09 10.75 12.11
CA ARG A 26 1.18 11.49 12.15
C ARG A 26 2.23 10.93 11.18
N ARG A 27 1.81 10.06 10.27
CA ARG A 27 2.73 9.53 9.26
C ARG A 27 3.19 10.62 8.31
N PRO A 28 4.44 10.54 7.81
CA PRO A 28 5.05 11.63 7.07
C PRO A 28 4.30 11.93 5.76
N THR A 29 3.97 13.23 5.57
CA THR A 29 3.35 13.74 4.34
C THR A 29 4.12 14.92 3.81
N THR A 30 3.86 15.28 2.55
CA THR A 30 4.38 16.47 1.87
C THR A 30 3.23 17.33 1.34
N ALA A 31 3.43 18.64 1.27
CA ALA A 31 2.48 19.57 0.63
C ALA A 31 2.45 19.44 -0.90
N SER A 32 3.47 18.80 -1.50
CA SER A 32 3.51 18.55 -2.95
C SER A 32 2.36 17.63 -3.39
N SER A 33 1.92 17.77 -4.65
CA SER A 33 1.00 16.84 -5.31
C SER A 33 1.65 15.49 -5.67
N ARG A 34 2.97 15.39 -5.56
CA ARG A 34 3.76 14.16 -5.76
C ARG A 34 4.42 13.73 -4.47
N ALA A 35 4.62 12.44 -4.31
CA ALA A 35 5.39 11.90 -3.19
C ALA A 35 6.85 12.39 -3.26
N ALA A 36 7.44 12.65 -2.09
CA ALA A 36 8.84 13.03 -1.95
C ALA A 36 9.62 11.92 -1.25
N LEU A 37 10.90 11.76 -1.59
CA LEU A 37 11.78 10.79 -0.95
C LEU A 37 12.78 11.51 -0.05
N GLN A 38 12.76 11.20 1.25
CA GLN A 38 13.70 11.73 2.24
C GLN A 38 14.28 10.58 3.05
N ASN A 39 15.59 10.48 3.12
CA ASN A 39 16.29 9.44 3.91
C ASN A 39 15.71 8.02 3.68
N ARG A 40 15.41 7.68 2.42
CA ARG A 40 14.80 6.41 2.00
C ARG A 40 13.35 6.19 2.48
N VAL A 41 12.71 7.20 3.03
CA VAL A 41 11.29 7.19 3.42
C VAL A 41 10.50 8.03 2.43
N ALA A 42 9.47 7.44 1.84
CA ALA A 42 8.56 8.17 0.99
C ALA A 42 7.54 8.96 1.82
N LEU A 43 7.45 10.26 1.55
CA LEU A 43 6.44 11.15 2.11
C LEU A 43 5.24 11.17 1.16
N ALA A 44 4.07 10.81 1.67
CA ALA A 44 2.86 10.81 0.86
C ALA A 44 2.34 12.24 0.63
N PRO A 45 1.76 12.58 -0.55
CA PRO A 45 1.08 13.84 -0.74
C PRO A 45 -0.06 14.00 0.26
N ALA A 46 -0.17 15.14 0.93
CA ALA A 46 -1.21 15.38 1.93
C ALA A 46 -2.62 15.29 1.33
N ASN A 47 -2.78 15.72 0.06
CA ASN A 47 -4.03 15.69 -0.70
C ASN A 47 -4.32 14.36 -1.42
N ALA A 48 -3.42 13.35 -1.33
CA ALA A 48 -3.65 12.05 -1.96
C ALA A 48 -4.79 11.29 -1.31
N PRO A 49 -5.53 10.45 -2.05
CA PRO A 49 -6.51 9.54 -1.49
C PRO A 49 -5.93 8.69 -0.36
N ARG A 50 -6.78 8.32 0.61
CA ARG A 50 -6.34 7.53 1.78
C ARG A 50 -5.64 6.23 1.39
N ALA A 51 -6.14 5.53 0.36
CA ALA A 51 -5.52 4.29 -0.14
C ALA A 51 -4.10 4.53 -0.65
N VAL A 52 -3.87 5.62 -1.40
CA VAL A 52 -2.54 5.99 -1.90
C VAL A 52 -1.57 6.26 -0.75
N LYS A 53 -1.99 7.03 0.25
CA LYS A 53 -1.19 7.28 1.46
C LYS A 53 -0.85 5.98 2.17
N ARG A 54 -1.83 5.09 2.35
CA ARG A 54 -1.62 3.78 3.00
C ARG A 54 -0.66 2.89 2.21
N ALA A 55 -0.74 2.88 0.87
CA ALA A 55 0.21 2.13 0.03
C ALA A 55 1.65 2.61 0.24
N ILE A 56 1.87 3.93 0.26
CA ILE A 56 3.19 4.51 0.49
C ILE A 56 3.72 4.15 1.89
N TRP A 57 2.88 4.28 2.93
CA TRP A 57 3.30 3.97 4.29
C TRP A 57 3.55 2.48 4.53
N ALA A 58 2.77 1.60 3.89
CA ALA A 58 3.04 0.17 3.89
C ALA A 58 4.41 -0.13 3.24
N ALA A 59 4.66 0.38 2.04
CA ALA A 59 5.93 0.17 1.35
C ALA A 59 7.15 0.69 2.13
N ASN A 60 7.00 1.77 2.91
CA ASN A 60 8.07 2.26 3.80
C ASN A 60 8.50 1.21 4.85
N GLN A 61 7.63 0.29 5.26
CA GLN A 61 7.99 -0.77 6.22
C GLN A 61 8.97 -1.78 5.61
N LEU A 62 9.00 -1.87 4.29
CA LEU A 62 9.87 -2.81 3.57
C LEU A 62 11.30 -2.28 3.34
N ARG A 63 11.60 -1.02 3.68
CA ARG A 63 12.87 -0.35 3.34
C ARG A 63 14.14 -1.05 3.87
N LEU A 64 14.01 -1.88 4.89
CA LEU A 64 15.11 -2.65 5.49
C LEU A 64 14.96 -4.16 5.28
N LYS A 65 13.92 -4.61 4.57
CA LYS A 65 13.73 -6.02 4.26
C LYS A 65 14.61 -6.43 3.09
N PRO A 66 15.24 -7.62 3.11
CA PRO A 66 16.05 -8.10 2.01
C PRO A 66 15.20 -8.48 0.80
N TYR A 67 15.81 -8.49 -0.38
CA TYR A 67 15.27 -9.19 -1.52
C TYR A 67 15.33 -10.71 -1.26
N ARG A 68 14.21 -11.39 -1.50
CA ARG A 68 14.11 -12.84 -1.44
C ARG A 68 13.18 -13.31 -2.55
N TYR A 69 13.69 -14.14 -3.45
CA TYR A 69 12.88 -14.71 -4.53
C TYR A 69 11.70 -15.50 -3.96
N GLY A 70 10.48 -15.27 -4.46
CA GLY A 70 9.24 -15.83 -3.94
C GLY A 70 8.78 -15.23 -2.61
N GLY A 71 9.52 -14.28 -2.04
CA GLY A 71 9.15 -13.62 -0.79
C GLY A 71 7.93 -12.73 -0.94
N GLY A 72 7.03 -12.82 0.05
CA GLY A 72 5.74 -12.11 0.04
C GLY A 72 4.65 -12.75 -0.81
N HIS A 73 4.84 -14.00 -1.32
CA HIS A 73 3.84 -14.68 -2.14
C HIS A 73 2.83 -15.49 -1.31
N ALA A 74 3.28 -16.16 -0.25
CA ALA A 74 2.41 -16.95 0.60
C ALA A 74 1.58 -16.07 1.56
N SER A 75 2.10 -14.92 1.92
CA SER A 75 1.50 -13.98 2.86
C SER A 75 2.04 -12.58 2.62
N PHE A 76 1.27 -11.55 3.01
CA PHE A 76 1.80 -10.18 3.10
C PHE A 76 2.90 -10.04 4.15
N HIS A 77 2.97 -10.92 5.14
CA HIS A 77 3.98 -10.90 6.20
C HIS A 77 5.08 -11.92 5.91
N ASP A 78 6.28 -11.42 5.56
CA ASP A 78 7.44 -12.25 5.27
C ASP A 78 8.74 -11.55 5.77
N ASN A 79 9.83 -12.31 5.79
CA ASN A 79 11.15 -11.83 6.18
C ASN A 79 11.94 -11.18 5.03
N GLY A 80 11.49 -11.36 3.79
CA GLY A 80 12.04 -10.76 2.58
C GLY A 80 11.00 -10.74 1.48
N TYR A 81 11.20 -9.92 0.47
CA TYR A 81 10.22 -9.72 -0.60
C TYR A 81 10.90 -9.68 -1.96
N ASP A 82 10.29 -10.33 -2.94
CA ASP A 82 10.65 -10.11 -4.34
C ASP A 82 9.89 -8.93 -4.96
N CYS A 83 9.95 -8.81 -6.29
CA CYS A 83 9.35 -7.69 -7.01
C CYS A 83 7.81 -7.64 -6.82
N SER A 84 7.12 -8.75 -7.06
CA SER A 84 5.66 -8.83 -6.95
C SER A 84 5.19 -8.86 -5.49
N GLY A 85 5.92 -9.53 -4.60
CA GLY A 85 5.65 -9.49 -3.17
C GLY A 85 5.75 -8.07 -2.58
N THR A 86 6.71 -7.26 -3.06
CA THR A 86 6.84 -5.84 -2.68
C THR A 86 5.61 -5.03 -3.08
N VAL A 87 5.16 -5.16 -4.33
CA VAL A 87 3.97 -4.45 -4.83
C VAL A 87 2.72 -4.95 -4.11
N SER A 88 2.61 -6.27 -3.90
CA SER A 88 1.51 -6.88 -3.15
C SER A 88 1.41 -6.33 -1.72
N TYR A 89 2.54 -6.23 -1.01
CA TYR A 89 2.54 -5.67 0.34
C TYR A 89 2.03 -4.23 0.38
N ALA A 90 2.48 -3.39 -0.56
CA ALA A 90 2.03 -2.01 -0.65
C ALA A 90 0.52 -1.90 -0.92
N LEU A 91 0.01 -2.67 -1.89
CA LEU A 91 -1.40 -2.66 -2.26
C LEU A 91 -2.29 -3.33 -1.21
N GLY A 92 -1.83 -4.42 -0.57
CA GLY A 92 -2.52 -5.06 0.54
C GLY A 92 -2.67 -4.13 1.73
N GLY A 93 -1.60 -3.41 2.11
CA GLY A 93 -1.63 -2.39 3.16
C GLY A 93 -2.56 -1.22 2.88
N ALA A 94 -2.85 -0.97 1.61
CA ALA A 94 -3.84 0.00 1.16
C ALA A 94 -5.27 -0.54 1.13
N GLY A 95 -5.45 -1.87 1.23
CA GLY A 95 -6.75 -2.54 1.07
C GLY A 95 -7.19 -2.64 -0.40
N LEU A 96 -6.25 -2.61 -1.35
CA LEU A 96 -6.52 -2.66 -2.79
C LEU A 96 -6.45 -4.09 -3.36
N ILE A 97 -5.88 -5.01 -2.62
CA ILE A 97 -5.89 -6.46 -2.86
C ILE A 97 -6.05 -7.20 -1.53
N SER A 98 -6.67 -8.38 -1.55
CA SER A 98 -6.91 -9.21 -0.37
C SER A 98 -5.89 -10.33 -0.18
N SER A 99 -5.14 -10.67 -1.22
CA SER A 99 -4.07 -11.68 -1.20
C SER A 99 -2.90 -11.24 -2.08
N PRO A 100 -1.68 -11.76 -1.83
CA PRO A 100 -0.54 -11.49 -2.70
C PRO A 100 -0.78 -11.96 -4.13
N LEU A 101 -0.24 -11.20 -5.09
CA LEU A 101 -0.27 -11.50 -6.52
C LEU A 101 1.16 -11.70 -7.02
N ASN A 102 1.35 -12.65 -7.93
CA ASN A 102 2.61 -12.77 -8.67
C ASN A 102 2.67 -11.82 -9.88
N SER A 103 3.82 -11.73 -10.54
CA SER A 103 4.01 -10.80 -11.66
C SER A 103 3.08 -11.08 -12.86
N SER A 104 2.70 -12.34 -13.09
CA SER A 104 1.77 -12.70 -14.15
C SER A 104 0.32 -12.30 -13.82
N ASP A 105 -0.08 -12.38 -12.54
CA ASP A 105 -1.40 -11.94 -12.08
C ASP A 105 -1.53 -10.42 -12.14
N PHE A 106 -0.47 -9.69 -11.82
CA PHE A 106 -0.46 -8.24 -11.96
C PHE A 106 -0.68 -7.74 -13.38
N ARG A 107 -0.40 -8.54 -14.40
CA ARG A 107 -0.74 -8.22 -15.81
C ARG A 107 -2.25 -8.14 -16.06
N ARG A 108 -3.06 -8.69 -15.17
CA ARG A 108 -4.54 -8.68 -15.24
C ARG A 108 -5.19 -7.92 -14.09
N TYR A 109 -4.38 -7.29 -13.24
CA TYR A 109 -4.86 -6.53 -12.09
C TYR A 109 -5.60 -5.26 -12.50
N GLY A 110 -6.70 -4.94 -11.82
CA GLY A 110 -7.41 -3.68 -11.97
C GLY A 110 -7.76 -3.32 -13.43
N GLU A 111 -7.64 -2.05 -13.75
CA GLU A 111 -7.91 -1.49 -15.09
C GLU A 111 -6.64 -1.34 -15.92
N ARG A 112 -6.79 -1.32 -17.25
CA ARG A 112 -5.68 -1.15 -18.18
C ARG A 112 -5.22 0.31 -18.22
N GLY A 113 -3.91 0.49 -18.39
CA GLY A 113 -3.29 1.80 -18.54
C GLY A 113 -2.71 2.35 -17.24
N GLN A 114 -2.29 3.60 -17.32
CA GLN A 114 -1.71 4.31 -16.18
C GLN A 114 -2.82 4.90 -15.32
N GLY A 115 -2.71 4.72 -14.01
CA GLY A 115 -3.56 5.38 -13.03
C GLY A 115 -3.09 6.80 -12.71
N ARG A 116 -3.98 7.58 -12.18
CA ARG A 116 -3.68 8.94 -11.73
C ARG A 116 -2.68 8.95 -10.56
N TRP A 117 -2.82 7.98 -9.66
CA TRP A 117 -2.06 7.91 -8.41
C TRP A 117 -1.18 6.68 -8.30
N ILE A 118 -1.66 5.54 -8.77
CA ILE A 118 -0.96 4.27 -8.68
C ILE A 118 -0.95 3.62 -10.06
N THR A 119 0.23 3.29 -10.55
CA THR A 119 0.39 2.44 -11.74
C THR A 119 1.27 1.26 -11.39
N VAL A 120 0.78 0.06 -11.65
CA VAL A 120 1.55 -1.19 -11.57
C VAL A 120 2.01 -1.54 -12.97
N TYR A 121 3.32 -1.71 -13.13
CA TYR A 121 3.92 -2.18 -14.37
C TYR A 121 4.33 -3.64 -14.19
N ALA A 122 3.78 -4.52 -15.00
CA ALA A 122 3.98 -5.96 -14.88
C ALA A 122 4.32 -6.61 -16.23
N ARG A 123 5.26 -7.56 -16.17
CA ARG A 123 5.59 -8.50 -17.24
C ARG A 123 5.90 -9.86 -16.64
N ASN A 124 6.12 -10.87 -17.46
CA ASN A 124 6.61 -12.15 -16.94
C ASN A 124 7.96 -11.94 -16.23
N GLY A 125 8.05 -12.40 -14.98
CA GLY A 125 9.26 -12.37 -14.18
C GLY A 125 9.59 -11.04 -13.52
N HIS A 126 8.83 -9.95 -13.73
CA HIS A 126 9.09 -8.70 -13.02
C HIS A 126 7.86 -7.80 -12.88
N THR A 127 7.78 -7.11 -11.74
CA THR A 127 6.73 -6.14 -11.43
C THR A 127 7.33 -4.99 -10.64
N PHE A 128 6.90 -3.77 -10.93
CA PHE A 128 7.16 -2.58 -10.11
C PHE A 128 5.94 -1.68 -10.10
N ALA A 129 5.89 -0.73 -9.17
CA ALA A 129 4.82 0.25 -9.12
C ALA A 129 5.35 1.69 -9.15
N VAL A 130 4.55 2.60 -9.69
CA VAL A 130 4.73 4.04 -9.51
C VAL A 130 3.57 4.53 -8.67
N ILE A 131 3.86 5.08 -7.50
CA ILE A 131 2.86 5.54 -6.54
C ILE A 131 3.11 7.01 -6.27
N ALA A 132 2.14 7.86 -6.63
CA ALA A 132 2.25 9.31 -6.54
C ALA A 132 3.57 9.85 -7.12
N GLY A 133 4.08 9.24 -8.18
CA GLY A 133 5.27 9.66 -8.91
C GLY A 133 6.60 9.11 -8.39
N LEU A 134 6.63 8.34 -7.29
CA LEU A 134 7.81 7.58 -6.88
C LEU A 134 7.71 6.13 -7.36
N ARG A 135 8.82 5.60 -7.88
CA ARG A 135 8.95 4.21 -8.27
C ARG A 135 9.27 3.34 -7.07
N LEU A 136 8.49 2.30 -6.83
CA LEU A 136 8.74 1.21 -5.89
C LEU A 136 9.21 -0.01 -6.68
N ASP A 137 10.47 -0.37 -6.58
CA ASP A 137 11.09 -1.40 -7.42
C ASP A 137 12.18 -2.14 -6.64
N THR A 138 12.35 -3.43 -6.92
CA THR A 138 13.42 -4.27 -6.36
C THR A 138 14.63 -4.37 -7.29
N THR A 139 14.57 -3.81 -8.49
CA THR A 139 15.74 -3.76 -9.38
C THR A 139 16.82 -2.91 -8.72
N PRO A 140 18.07 -3.40 -8.64
CA PRO A 140 19.16 -2.59 -8.12
C PRO A 140 19.25 -1.28 -8.90
N GLY A 141 19.22 -0.16 -8.19
CA GLY A 141 19.62 1.12 -8.77
C GLY A 141 21.13 1.14 -8.99
N ASP A 142 21.64 2.20 -9.58
CA ASP A 142 23.03 2.39 -9.99
C ASP A 142 24.08 2.33 -8.84
N SER A 143 23.66 1.99 -7.62
CA SER A 143 24.55 1.93 -6.47
C SER A 143 24.68 0.52 -5.90
N PRO A 144 25.91 -0.05 -5.89
CA PRO A 144 26.19 -1.34 -5.23
C PRO A 144 25.87 -1.35 -3.73
N ARG A 145 25.72 -0.18 -3.12
CA ARG A 145 25.44 0.01 -1.68
C ARG A 145 24.07 -0.49 -1.26
N TYR A 146 23.16 -0.70 -2.19
CA TYR A 146 21.79 -1.04 -1.87
C TYR A 146 21.42 -2.45 -2.29
N ARG A 147 22.08 -3.45 -1.72
CA ARG A 147 21.67 -4.87 -1.81
C ARG A 147 20.36 -5.16 -1.07
N TRP A 148 19.80 -4.15 -0.41
CA TRP A 148 18.57 -4.26 0.33
C TRP A 148 17.43 -3.71 -0.52
N ALA A 149 16.63 -4.58 -1.05
CA ALA A 149 15.35 -4.28 -1.66
C ALA A 149 14.24 -4.66 -0.67
N PRO A 150 13.06 -4.14 -0.77
CA PRO A 150 12.48 -3.22 -1.76
C PRO A 150 12.82 -1.76 -1.45
N ARG A 151 12.87 -0.93 -2.49
CA ARG A 151 13.28 0.47 -2.32
C ARG A 151 12.52 1.44 -3.21
N TRP A 152 12.36 2.63 -2.68
CA TRP A 152 11.89 3.78 -3.43
C TRP A 152 12.99 4.38 -4.29
N GLN A 153 12.63 4.82 -5.49
CA GLN A 153 13.53 5.47 -6.44
C GLN A 153 12.84 6.70 -7.05
N THR A 154 13.61 7.77 -7.22
CA THR A 154 13.15 9.00 -7.88
C THR A 154 13.29 8.92 -9.41
N SER A 155 14.20 8.07 -9.90
CA SER A 155 14.41 7.88 -11.33
C SER A 155 13.24 7.15 -11.97
N ALA A 156 12.81 7.64 -13.13
CA ALA A 156 11.87 6.93 -13.97
C ALA A 156 12.51 5.62 -14.51
N ARG A 157 11.67 4.61 -14.75
CA ARG A 157 12.03 3.42 -15.51
C ARG A 157 11.21 3.41 -16.79
N GLY A 158 11.83 3.16 -17.91
CA GLY A 158 11.11 2.96 -19.15
C GLY A 158 10.12 1.77 -19.01
N PRO A 159 8.84 1.94 -19.36
CA PRO A 159 7.84 0.88 -19.23
C PRO A 159 7.84 -0.11 -20.41
N ALA A 160 8.79 -0.01 -21.34
CA ALA A 160 8.85 -0.88 -22.52
C ALA A 160 8.84 -2.36 -22.11
N GLY A 161 7.94 -3.13 -22.72
CA GLY A 161 7.73 -4.54 -22.42
C GLY A 161 6.93 -4.84 -21.14
N PHE A 162 6.37 -3.81 -20.47
CA PHE A 162 5.46 -3.97 -19.34
C PHE A 162 4.04 -3.60 -19.73
N GLU A 163 3.09 -4.34 -19.20
CA GLU A 163 1.69 -3.94 -19.16
C GLU A 163 1.47 -2.98 -17.99
N ALA A 164 0.83 -1.84 -18.26
CA ALA A 164 0.43 -0.89 -17.24
C ALA A 164 -0.97 -1.24 -16.73
N ARG A 165 -1.13 -1.26 -15.42
CA ARG A 165 -2.38 -1.54 -14.70
C ARG A 165 -2.54 -0.59 -13.53
N HIS A 166 -3.78 -0.30 -13.14
CA HIS A 166 -4.05 0.52 -11.98
C HIS A 166 -5.28 0.04 -11.20
N PRO A 167 -5.35 0.32 -9.89
CA PRO A 167 -6.56 0.06 -9.12
C PRO A 167 -7.71 0.93 -9.64
N VAL A 168 -8.93 0.41 -9.62
CA VAL A 168 -10.13 1.15 -10.01
C VAL A 168 -10.21 2.48 -9.26
N GLY A 169 -10.37 3.58 -10.01
CA GLY A 169 -10.51 4.93 -9.48
C GLY A 169 -9.20 5.58 -8.95
N LEU A 170 -8.05 4.99 -9.13
CA LEU A 170 -6.75 5.53 -8.71
C LEU A 170 -5.76 5.57 -9.86
#